data_b40adb2a72c059e3d0927e8de23df1de
#
_entry.id   b40adb2a72c059e3d0927e8de23df1de
#
_cell.length_a   1.000
_cell.length_b   1.000
_cell.length_c   1.000
_cell.angle_alpha   90.00
_cell.angle_beta   90.00
_cell.angle_gamma   90.00
#
_symmetry.space_group_name_H-M   'P 1'
#
loop_
_entity.id
_entity.type
_entity.pdbx_description
1 polymer ?
#
loop_
_entity_poly.entity_id
_entity_poly.type
_entity_poly.pdbx_seq_one_letter_code
_entity_poly.pdbx_strand_id
1 'polypeptide(L)'
;MKIFFHVTACVGIIALAAGPISATQTAVSPGYPTNAPSSGPSSAASSFQYSDLADLVLSAPVIADATVRSTARIKPSEAPGLTSGQVRLYVEVDVGTLIRGANGLPPRIGYLLDVAPDARGRIPKFKKARVLLFARPVAGSVNQVQLIAPDAQIDWTPAAQATVRQIAEAALAADAPPVITGVGNAFHVAGALPGEGETQIFLTTADQRPVSLSILRRPGEQPRWAVALSEIVDESAAPPKPETLLWYRLTCALPSTLPDHSTTSLEAADAVVAREDYAFVLKALGPCGRTRKL
;
A
#
# COMPACT_ATOMS: atom_id res chain seq x y z
N MET A 1 0.65 50.30 26.85
CA MET A 1 0.24 49.82 28.17
C MET A 1 1.04 48.57 28.47
N LYS A 2 2.09 48.70 29.30
CA LYS A 2 3.02 47.61 29.64
C LYS A 2 2.44 46.83 30.82
N ILE A 3 2.40 45.49 30.72
CA ILE A 3 2.14 44.62 31.86
C ILE A 3 3.28 43.63 31.95
N PHE A 4 4.10 43.79 32.99
CA PHE A 4 5.12 42.87 33.46
C PHE A 4 4.45 41.78 34.30
N PHE A 5 4.83 40.52 34.13
CA PHE A 5 4.62 39.49 35.15
C PHE A 5 5.92 38.78 35.48
N HIS A 6 6.14 38.65 36.78
CA HIS A 6 7.36 38.22 37.47
C HIS A 6 7.54 36.70 37.44
N VAL A 7 8.80 36.32 37.36
CA VAL A 7 9.35 35.00 37.60
C VAL A 7 9.44 34.73 39.10
N THR A 8 9.04 33.56 39.55
CA THR A 8 9.39 33.03 40.87
C THR A 8 9.99 31.64 40.72
N ALA A 9 11.28 31.55 41.07
CA ALA A 9 12.06 30.34 41.17
C ALA A 9 11.84 29.67 42.54
N CYS A 10 11.65 28.35 42.57
CA CYS A 10 11.80 27.56 43.79
C CYS A 10 12.86 26.48 43.55
N VAL A 11 13.96 26.65 44.26
CA VAL A 11 15.06 25.69 44.45
C VAL A 11 14.71 24.78 45.61
N GLY A 12 14.74 23.47 45.39
CA GLY A 12 14.61 22.46 46.46
C GLY A 12 15.74 21.43 46.34
N ILE A 13 16.70 21.54 47.20
CA ILE A 13 17.83 20.62 47.43
C ILE A 13 17.37 19.57 48.46
N ILE A 14 17.48 18.29 48.20
CA ILE A 14 17.51 17.24 49.23
C ILE A 14 18.57 16.19 48.88
N ALA A 15 19.33 15.85 49.90
CA ALA A 15 20.62 15.18 49.95
C ALA A 15 20.59 13.64 49.89
N LEU A 16 21.78 13.12 49.63
CA LEU A 16 22.24 11.74 49.65
C LEU A 16 21.84 10.87 50.87
N ALA A 17 21.66 9.57 50.59
CA ALA A 17 22.11 8.51 51.48
C ALA A 17 22.50 7.25 50.68
N ALA A 18 23.76 6.87 50.85
CA ALA A 18 24.35 5.64 50.33
C ALA A 18 24.22 4.51 51.36
N GLY A 19 24.07 3.26 50.90
CA GLY A 19 24.25 2.07 51.70
C GLY A 19 24.29 0.79 50.85
N PRO A 20 25.35 -0.01 50.89
CA PRO A 20 25.45 -1.28 50.17
C PRO A 20 25.05 -2.47 51.03
N ILE A 21 24.30 -3.42 50.50
CA ILE A 21 24.25 -4.78 51.04
C ILE A 21 24.23 -5.78 49.88
N SER A 22 25.30 -6.53 49.74
CA SER A 22 25.39 -7.76 48.95
C SER A 22 24.70 -8.90 49.69
N ALA A 23 23.85 -9.63 48.99
CA ALA A 23 23.46 -10.96 49.40
C ALA A 23 23.26 -11.86 48.18
N THR A 24 24.22 -12.73 47.98
CA THR A 24 24.19 -13.84 47.01
C THR A 24 23.22 -14.89 47.54
N GLN A 25 22.15 -15.18 46.82
CA GLN A 25 21.34 -16.38 47.07
C GLN A 25 21.16 -17.14 45.74
N THR A 26 21.84 -18.27 45.67
CA THR A 26 21.64 -19.35 44.71
C THR A 26 20.30 -20.03 44.99
N ALA A 27 19.30 -19.81 44.15
CA ALA A 27 18.05 -20.55 44.16
C ALA A 27 18.02 -21.53 42.99
N VAL A 28 18.02 -22.81 43.37
CA VAL A 28 17.76 -23.95 42.48
C VAL A 28 16.27 -23.95 42.16
N SER A 29 15.93 -23.78 40.87
CA SER A 29 14.54 -23.89 40.39
C SER A 29 14.28 -25.33 39.92
N PRO A 30 13.17 -25.96 40.35
CA PRO A 30 12.73 -27.23 39.81
C PRO A 30 12.14 -27.01 38.40
N GLY A 31 12.59 -27.82 37.43
CA GLY A 31 12.12 -27.81 36.07
C GLY A 31 10.63 -28.15 35.92
N TYR A 32 9.86 -27.23 35.35
CA TYR A 32 8.57 -27.53 34.80
C TYR A 32 8.72 -27.94 33.32
N PRO A 33 7.99 -28.97 32.87
CA PRO A 33 8.00 -29.31 31.46
C PRO A 33 7.28 -28.17 30.66
N THR A 34 8.01 -27.45 29.89
CA THR A 34 7.47 -26.51 28.87
C THR A 34 6.77 -27.33 27.80
N ASN A 35 5.46 -27.41 27.86
CA ASN A 35 4.65 -27.78 26.72
C ASN A 35 4.79 -26.66 25.67
N ALA A 36 5.65 -26.89 24.67
CA ALA A 36 5.70 -26.09 23.47
C ALA A 36 4.32 -26.24 22.77
N PRO A 37 3.64 -25.13 22.41
CA PRO A 37 2.47 -25.23 21.56
C PRO A 37 2.91 -25.82 20.22
N SER A 38 2.35 -26.98 19.85
CA SER A 38 2.49 -27.56 18.52
C SER A 38 2.01 -26.53 17.50
N SER A 39 2.94 -25.94 16.76
CA SER A 39 2.66 -25.17 15.57
C SER A 39 2.06 -26.12 14.54
N GLY A 40 0.73 -26.16 14.48
CA GLY A 40 0.00 -26.72 13.34
C GLY A 40 0.46 -26.01 12.08
N PRO A 41 0.33 -26.68 10.89
CA PRO A 41 0.69 -26.05 9.64
C PRO A 41 -0.13 -24.77 9.48
N SER A 42 0.49 -23.62 9.68
CA SER A 42 -0.05 -22.33 9.32
C SER A 42 -0.20 -22.38 7.81
N SER A 43 -1.42 -22.53 7.34
CA SER A 43 -1.77 -22.21 5.96
C SER A 43 -1.26 -20.78 5.76
N ALA A 44 -0.20 -20.60 4.97
CA ALA A 44 0.29 -19.30 4.60
C ALA A 44 -0.82 -18.63 3.80
N ALA A 45 -1.71 -17.94 4.49
CA ALA A 45 -2.59 -16.98 3.87
C ALA A 45 -1.65 -15.96 3.22
N SER A 46 -1.64 -15.91 1.89
CA SER A 46 -0.89 -14.91 1.14
C SER A 46 -1.38 -13.56 1.64
N SER A 47 -0.58 -12.91 2.49
CA SER A 47 -0.91 -11.58 2.99
C SER A 47 -0.76 -10.63 1.81
N PHE A 48 -1.87 -10.10 1.31
CA PHE A 48 -1.86 -9.05 0.30
C PHE A 48 -1.05 -7.86 0.82
N GLN A 49 -0.09 -7.43 0.02
CA GLN A 49 0.67 -6.22 0.30
C GLN A 49 -0.19 -4.99 0.02
N TYR A 50 0.23 -3.82 0.51
CA TYR A 50 -0.48 -2.57 0.25
C TYR A 50 -0.73 -2.35 -1.25
N SER A 51 0.27 -2.62 -2.10
CA SER A 51 0.16 -2.46 -3.55
C SER A 51 -0.87 -3.39 -4.18
N ASP A 52 -0.99 -4.62 -3.67
CA ASP A 52 -2.01 -5.57 -4.14
C ASP A 52 -3.43 -5.08 -3.79
N LEU A 53 -3.61 -4.55 -2.57
CA LEU A 53 -4.88 -3.95 -2.15
C LEU A 53 -5.19 -2.67 -2.95
N ALA A 54 -4.19 -1.85 -3.23
CA ALA A 54 -4.36 -0.65 -4.05
C ALA A 54 -4.81 -0.99 -5.47
N ASP A 55 -4.20 -2.01 -6.10
CA ASP A 55 -4.63 -2.48 -7.43
C ASP A 55 -6.11 -2.90 -7.41
N LEU A 56 -6.54 -3.67 -6.40
CA LEU A 56 -7.93 -4.12 -6.27
C LEU A 56 -8.90 -2.94 -6.04
N VAL A 57 -8.57 -2.06 -5.09
CA VAL A 57 -9.41 -0.92 -4.74
C VAL A 57 -9.57 0.04 -5.90
N LEU A 58 -8.48 0.38 -6.59
CA LEU A 58 -8.51 1.36 -7.68
C LEU A 58 -9.24 0.84 -8.92
N SER A 59 -9.25 -0.48 -9.11
CA SER A 59 -9.92 -1.13 -10.25
C SER A 59 -11.38 -1.50 -10.00
N ALA A 60 -11.83 -1.58 -8.72
CA ALA A 60 -13.16 -2.05 -8.37
C ALA A 60 -14.18 -0.92 -8.20
N PRO A 61 -15.22 -0.83 -9.04
CA PRO A 61 -16.32 0.10 -8.82
C PRO A 61 -17.22 -0.30 -7.63
N VAL A 62 -17.17 -1.56 -7.20
CA VAL A 62 -17.91 -2.07 -6.02
C VAL A 62 -16.94 -2.79 -5.09
N ILE A 63 -16.95 -2.39 -3.82
CA ILE A 63 -16.16 -3.04 -2.76
C ILE A 63 -17.09 -3.29 -1.58
N ALA A 64 -17.18 -4.55 -1.14
CA ALA A 64 -18.04 -4.94 -0.05
C ALA A 64 -17.34 -5.90 0.94
N ASP A 65 -17.67 -5.76 2.21
CA ASP A 65 -17.44 -6.75 3.26
C ASP A 65 -18.67 -7.66 3.30
N ALA A 66 -18.48 -8.95 3.19
CA ALA A 66 -19.56 -9.91 3.11
C ALA A 66 -19.23 -11.23 3.81
N THR A 67 -20.29 -11.98 4.17
CA THR A 67 -20.14 -13.31 4.76
C THR A 67 -20.69 -14.36 3.79
N VAL A 68 -19.90 -15.37 3.46
CA VAL A 68 -20.30 -16.44 2.56
C VAL A 68 -21.40 -17.29 3.21
N ARG A 69 -22.55 -17.30 2.57
CA ARG A 69 -23.74 -18.06 2.98
C ARG A 69 -23.73 -19.47 2.41
N SER A 70 -23.57 -19.59 1.11
CA SER A 70 -23.60 -20.86 0.38
C SER A 70 -22.66 -20.84 -0.81
N THR A 71 -22.28 -22.04 -1.26
CA THR A 71 -21.56 -22.28 -2.51
C THR A 71 -22.20 -23.44 -3.26
N ALA A 72 -22.39 -23.27 -4.56
CA ALA A 72 -22.86 -24.34 -5.46
C ALA A 72 -21.83 -24.54 -6.58
N ARG A 73 -21.47 -25.80 -6.87
CA ARG A 73 -20.56 -26.12 -7.96
C ARG A 73 -21.28 -26.01 -9.31
N ILE A 74 -20.68 -25.25 -10.23
CA ILE A 74 -21.16 -25.19 -11.62
C ILE A 74 -20.59 -26.42 -12.39
N LYS A 75 -21.42 -27.05 -13.21
CA LYS A 75 -20.94 -28.15 -14.03
C LYS A 75 -19.94 -27.67 -15.08
N PRO A 76 -18.89 -28.45 -15.39
CA PRO A 76 -17.90 -28.04 -16.38
C PRO A 76 -18.48 -27.64 -17.74
N SER A 77 -19.57 -28.29 -18.17
CA SER A 77 -20.30 -27.97 -19.40
C SER A 77 -20.99 -26.61 -19.38
N GLU A 78 -21.23 -26.05 -18.19
CA GLU A 78 -21.89 -24.76 -17.95
C GLU A 78 -20.87 -23.66 -17.51
N ALA A 79 -19.57 -23.99 -17.53
CA ALA A 79 -18.48 -23.10 -17.07
C ALA A 79 -17.52 -22.75 -18.23
N PRO A 80 -17.96 -22.01 -19.26
CA PRO A 80 -17.08 -21.60 -20.36
C PRO A 80 -15.91 -20.76 -19.84
N GLY A 81 -14.71 -20.93 -20.45
CA GLY A 81 -13.50 -20.18 -20.08
C GLY A 81 -12.87 -20.58 -18.74
N LEU A 82 -13.33 -21.67 -18.10
CA LEU A 82 -12.72 -22.19 -16.89
C LEU A 82 -11.32 -22.75 -17.19
N THR A 83 -10.32 -22.32 -16.44
CA THR A 83 -8.95 -22.83 -16.57
C THR A 83 -8.90 -24.31 -16.17
N SER A 84 -8.12 -25.12 -16.91
CA SER A 84 -7.93 -26.54 -16.59
C SER A 84 -7.47 -26.73 -15.15
N GLY A 85 -8.06 -27.71 -14.47
CA GLY A 85 -7.75 -27.99 -13.05
C GLY A 85 -8.49 -27.10 -12.05
N GLN A 86 -9.27 -26.13 -12.47
CA GLN A 86 -10.12 -25.32 -11.59
C GLN A 86 -11.57 -25.80 -11.55
N VAL A 87 -12.28 -25.35 -10.54
CA VAL A 87 -13.71 -25.57 -10.35
C VAL A 87 -14.39 -24.22 -10.19
N ARG A 88 -15.47 -23.98 -10.98
CA ARG A 88 -16.29 -22.78 -10.82
C ARG A 88 -17.38 -22.99 -9.79
N LEU A 89 -17.45 -22.07 -8.86
CA LEU A 89 -18.49 -22.01 -7.84
C LEU A 89 -19.39 -20.81 -8.10
N TYR A 90 -20.69 -20.99 -7.92
CA TYR A 90 -21.60 -19.90 -7.65
C TYR A 90 -21.62 -19.67 -6.14
N VAL A 91 -21.25 -18.47 -5.71
CA VAL A 91 -21.13 -18.10 -4.30
C VAL A 91 -22.22 -17.10 -3.97
N GLU A 92 -23.01 -17.36 -2.93
CA GLU A 92 -23.94 -16.40 -2.34
C GLU A 92 -23.37 -15.87 -1.04
N VAL A 93 -23.47 -14.55 -0.87
CA VAL A 93 -23.01 -13.86 0.34
C VAL A 93 -24.09 -12.95 0.92
N ASP A 94 -24.10 -12.82 2.22
CA ASP A 94 -24.82 -11.78 2.94
C ASP A 94 -23.87 -10.57 3.06
N VAL A 95 -24.30 -9.41 2.52
CA VAL A 95 -23.51 -8.16 2.54
C VAL A 95 -23.56 -7.55 3.93
N GLY A 96 -22.40 -7.41 4.55
CA GLY A 96 -22.26 -6.76 5.85
C GLY A 96 -22.12 -5.25 5.73
N THR A 97 -21.18 -4.81 4.88
CA THR A 97 -20.92 -3.37 4.67
C THR A 97 -20.53 -3.11 3.22
N LEU A 98 -21.18 -2.13 2.60
CA LEU A 98 -20.73 -1.56 1.34
C LEU A 98 -19.64 -0.52 1.63
N ILE A 99 -18.41 -0.76 1.14
CA ILE A 99 -17.28 0.16 1.30
C ILE A 99 -17.26 1.17 0.14
N ARG A 100 -17.53 0.70 -1.08
CA ARG A 100 -17.61 1.51 -2.30
C ARG A 100 -18.70 1.00 -3.23
N GLY A 101 -19.50 1.88 -3.80
CA GLY A 101 -20.53 1.55 -4.78
C GLY A 101 -21.54 2.68 -4.94
N ALA A 102 -21.81 3.11 -6.18
CA ALA A 102 -22.66 4.27 -6.45
C ALA A 102 -24.15 4.02 -6.18
N ASN A 103 -24.64 2.77 -6.41
CA ASN A 103 -26.08 2.46 -6.41
C ASN A 103 -26.50 1.57 -5.23
N GLY A 104 -25.65 1.40 -4.23
CA GLY A 104 -25.89 0.43 -3.17
C GLY A 104 -25.73 -1.03 -3.63
N LEU A 105 -25.98 -1.95 -2.70
CA LEU A 105 -26.07 -3.40 -2.96
C LEU A 105 -27.27 -3.96 -2.20
N PRO A 106 -27.95 -4.98 -2.74
CA PRO A 106 -28.92 -5.74 -1.97
C PRO A 106 -28.25 -6.43 -0.77
N PRO A 107 -29.01 -6.78 0.27
CA PRO A 107 -28.48 -7.50 1.45
C PRO A 107 -27.84 -8.84 1.08
N ARG A 108 -28.23 -9.42 -0.06
CA ARG A 108 -27.67 -10.66 -0.59
C ARG A 108 -27.31 -10.52 -2.05
N ILE A 109 -26.08 -10.95 -2.38
CA ILE A 109 -25.57 -10.97 -3.75
C ILE A 109 -24.92 -12.30 -4.08
N GLY A 110 -24.83 -12.61 -5.37
CA GLY A 110 -24.13 -13.78 -5.89
C GLY A 110 -23.04 -13.41 -6.88
N TYR A 111 -22.04 -14.27 -7.00
CA TYR A 111 -20.96 -14.12 -7.97
C TYR A 111 -20.35 -15.49 -8.32
N LEU A 112 -19.55 -15.53 -9.37
CA LEU A 112 -18.77 -16.69 -9.77
C LEU A 112 -17.35 -16.59 -9.22
N LEU A 113 -16.86 -17.71 -8.69
CA LEU A 113 -15.51 -17.85 -8.15
C LEU A 113 -14.86 -19.13 -8.71
N ASP A 114 -13.70 -18.95 -9.35
CA ASP A 114 -12.91 -20.08 -9.84
C ASP A 114 -11.85 -20.43 -8.79
N VAL A 115 -11.80 -21.69 -8.37
CA VAL A 115 -10.92 -22.16 -7.30
C VAL A 115 -10.16 -23.41 -7.73
N ALA A 116 -8.90 -23.51 -7.32
CA ALA A 116 -8.13 -24.73 -7.45
C ALA A 116 -8.48 -25.70 -6.29
N PRO A 117 -8.81 -26.95 -6.56
CA PRO A 117 -8.89 -27.98 -5.53
C PRO A 117 -7.51 -28.19 -4.85
N ASP A 118 -7.53 -28.65 -3.60
CA ASP A 118 -6.30 -29.03 -2.90
C ASP A 118 -5.65 -30.29 -3.56
N ALA A 119 -4.46 -30.67 -3.07
CA ALA A 119 -3.73 -31.86 -3.57
C ALA A 119 -4.53 -33.18 -3.49
N ARG A 120 -5.62 -33.20 -2.71
CA ARG A 120 -6.53 -34.35 -2.60
C ARG A 120 -7.82 -34.18 -3.42
N GLY A 121 -7.89 -33.15 -4.28
CA GLY A 121 -9.06 -32.85 -5.11
C GLY A 121 -10.23 -32.22 -4.35
N ARG A 122 -10.04 -31.74 -3.11
CA ARG A 122 -11.12 -31.15 -2.30
C ARG A 122 -11.20 -29.66 -2.56
N ILE A 123 -12.43 -29.16 -2.69
CA ILE A 123 -12.72 -27.71 -2.84
C ILE A 123 -12.61 -27.04 -1.45
N PRO A 124 -11.99 -25.85 -1.36
CA PRO A 124 -11.96 -25.07 -0.14
C PRO A 124 -13.37 -24.80 0.42
N LYS A 125 -13.51 -24.82 1.72
CA LYS A 125 -14.79 -24.56 2.40
C LYS A 125 -14.91 -23.08 2.72
N PHE A 126 -15.80 -22.37 2.04
CA PHE A 126 -16.01 -20.93 2.22
C PHE A 126 -17.20 -20.62 3.15
N LYS A 127 -18.13 -21.54 3.40
CA LYS A 127 -19.33 -21.26 4.20
C LYS A 127 -18.98 -20.63 5.55
N LYS A 128 -19.61 -19.49 5.86
CA LYS A 128 -19.35 -18.63 7.04
C LYS A 128 -18.01 -17.87 7.00
N ALA A 129 -17.21 -17.99 5.93
CA ALA A 129 -16.03 -17.14 5.78
C ALA A 129 -16.48 -15.68 5.56
N ARG A 130 -15.84 -14.76 6.26
CA ARG A 130 -15.98 -13.33 6.01
C ARG A 130 -14.92 -12.90 5.03
N VAL A 131 -15.32 -12.14 4.00
CA VAL A 131 -14.48 -11.80 2.86
C VAL A 131 -14.64 -10.33 2.47
N LEU A 132 -13.59 -9.78 1.84
CA LEU A 132 -13.68 -8.53 1.10
C LEU A 132 -13.80 -8.87 -0.38
N LEU A 133 -14.79 -8.28 -1.03
CA LEU A 133 -15.08 -8.48 -2.44
C LEU A 133 -14.75 -7.21 -3.22
N PHE A 134 -14.01 -7.39 -4.31
CA PHE A 134 -13.72 -6.34 -5.27
C PHE A 134 -14.37 -6.72 -6.59
N ALA A 135 -15.41 -5.98 -6.98
CA ALA A 135 -16.32 -6.42 -8.02
C ALA A 135 -16.81 -5.25 -8.89
N ARG A 136 -17.52 -5.60 -9.93
CA ARG A 136 -18.30 -4.69 -10.78
C ARG A 136 -19.75 -5.18 -10.88
N PRO A 137 -20.72 -4.29 -11.09
CA PRO A 137 -22.10 -4.68 -11.35
C PRO A 137 -22.22 -5.54 -12.59
N VAL A 138 -23.18 -6.46 -12.59
CA VAL A 138 -23.59 -7.21 -13.79
C VAL A 138 -24.77 -6.50 -14.41
N ALA A 139 -24.67 -6.18 -15.71
CA ALA A 139 -25.76 -5.52 -16.44
C ALA A 139 -27.02 -6.38 -16.40
N GLY A 140 -28.17 -5.77 -16.12
CA GLY A 140 -29.45 -6.45 -16.04
C GLY A 140 -29.69 -7.28 -14.77
N SER A 141 -28.75 -7.29 -13.81
CA SER A 141 -28.92 -8.02 -12.55
C SER A 141 -28.56 -7.15 -11.36
N VAL A 142 -29.51 -6.97 -10.45
CA VAL A 142 -29.32 -6.15 -9.24
C VAL A 142 -28.65 -6.96 -8.11
N ASN A 143 -28.76 -8.27 -8.12
CA ASN A 143 -28.29 -9.18 -7.08
C ASN A 143 -27.05 -10.00 -7.48
N GLN A 144 -26.42 -9.67 -8.60
CA GLN A 144 -25.20 -10.32 -9.06
C GLN A 144 -24.09 -9.31 -9.28
N VAL A 145 -22.88 -9.70 -8.91
CA VAL A 145 -21.66 -8.94 -9.19
C VAL A 145 -20.65 -9.86 -9.86
N GLN A 146 -19.73 -9.28 -10.59
CA GLN A 146 -18.60 -9.98 -11.17
C GLN A 146 -17.32 -9.52 -10.49
N LEU A 147 -16.51 -10.45 -9.97
CA LEU A 147 -15.18 -10.15 -9.47
C LEU A 147 -14.35 -9.51 -10.58
N ILE A 148 -13.56 -8.48 -10.24
CA ILE A 148 -12.70 -7.76 -11.21
C ILE A 148 -11.50 -8.58 -11.67
N ALA A 149 -11.10 -9.57 -10.86
CA ALA A 149 -10.00 -10.49 -11.12
C ALA A 149 -10.27 -11.83 -10.41
N PRO A 150 -9.58 -12.93 -10.78
CA PRO A 150 -9.77 -14.24 -10.13
C PRO A 150 -9.46 -14.24 -8.63
N ASP A 151 -8.55 -13.38 -8.18
CA ASP A 151 -8.12 -13.21 -6.78
C ASP A 151 -8.80 -12.01 -6.07
N ALA A 152 -9.89 -11.49 -6.64
CA ALA A 152 -10.60 -10.32 -6.13
C ALA A 152 -11.62 -10.65 -5.00
N GLN A 153 -11.55 -11.84 -4.44
CA GLN A 153 -12.09 -12.21 -3.13
C GLN A 153 -10.92 -12.48 -2.20
N ILE A 154 -10.81 -11.74 -1.13
CA ILE A 154 -9.76 -11.95 -0.11
C ILE A 154 -10.37 -12.21 1.26
N ASP A 155 -9.64 -12.90 2.12
CA ASP A 155 -10.05 -13.10 3.50
C ASP A 155 -10.17 -11.76 4.22
N TRP A 156 -11.27 -11.58 4.93
CA TRP A 156 -11.48 -10.40 5.74
C TRP A 156 -10.61 -10.41 6.98
N THR A 157 -9.91 -9.32 7.22
CA THR A 157 -9.29 -9.00 8.51
C THR A 157 -9.55 -7.53 8.84
N PRO A 158 -9.53 -7.13 10.12
CA PRO A 158 -9.67 -5.72 10.50
C PRO A 158 -8.64 -4.83 9.80
N ALA A 159 -7.39 -5.30 9.69
CA ALA A 159 -6.30 -4.58 9.04
C ALA A 159 -6.55 -4.42 7.53
N ALA A 160 -6.90 -5.49 6.81
CA ALA A 160 -7.20 -5.43 5.39
C ALA A 160 -8.37 -4.47 5.10
N GLN A 161 -9.45 -4.54 5.90
CA GLN A 161 -10.58 -3.63 5.74
C GLN A 161 -10.20 -2.17 6.00
N ALA A 162 -9.38 -1.89 7.02
CA ALA A 162 -8.91 -0.53 7.30
C ALA A 162 -8.08 0.02 6.15
N THR A 163 -7.12 -0.77 5.64
CA THR A 163 -6.29 -0.38 4.49
C THR A 163 -7.13 -0.15 3.22
N VAL A 164 -8.09 -1.03 2.92
CA VAL A 164 -9.02 -0.89 1.79
C VAL A 164 -9.82 0.41 1.88
N ARG A 165 -10.36 0.75 3.08
CA ARG A 165 -11.06 2.02 3.29
C ARG A 165 -10.15 3.21 3.11
N GLN A 166 -8.97 3.20 3.72
CA GLN A 166 -7.98 4.27 3.59
C GLN A 166 -7.61 4.54 2.13
N ILE A 167 -7.36 3.50 1.33
CA ILE A 167 -7.05 3.64 -0.10
C ILE A 167 -8.27 4.20 -0.86
N ALA A 168 -9.47 3.70 -0.57
CA ALA A 168 -10.70 4.15 -1.23
C ALA A 168 -10.99 5.63 -0.94
N GLU A 169 -10.82 6.07 0.30
CA GLU A 169 -10.96 7.46 0.75
C GLU A 169 -9.91 8.36 0.10
N ALA A 170 -8.62 7.94 0.13
CA ALA A 170 -7.54 8.68 -0.50
C ALA A 170 -7.71 8.83 -2.02
N ALA A 171 -8.32 7.84 -2.68
CA ALA A 171 -8.57 7.89 -4.12
C ALA A 171 -9.74 8.81 -4.51
N LEU A 172 -10.64 9.12 -3.57
CA LEU A 172 -11.81 9.99 -3.75
C LEU A 172 -11.61 11.40 -3.21
N ALA A 173 -10.50 11.65 -2.51
CA ALA A 173 -10.18 12.96 -1.98
C ALA A 173 -9.98 13.99 -3.11
N ALA A 174 -10.33 15.25 -2.86
CA ALA A 174 -10.19 16.33 -3.84
C ALA A 174 -8.71 16.55 -4.24
N ASP A 175 -7.80 16.30 -3.32
CA ASP A 175 -6.34 16.36 -3.48
C ASP A 175 -5.71 14.99 -3.77
N ALA A 176 -6.50 14.00 -4.19
CA ALA A 176 -5.99 12.67 -4.53
C ALA A 176 -4.78 12.77 -5.48
N PRO A 177 -3.66 12.09 -5.20
CA PRO A 177 -2.50 12.14 -6.06
C PRO A 177 -2.83 11.62 -7.46
N PRO A 178 -2.35 12.27 -8.54
CA PRO A 178 -2.66 11.89 -9.91
C PRO A 178 -2.07 10.52 -10.27
N VAL A 179 -2.61 9.90 -11.31
CA VAL A 179 -2.06 8.65 -11.87
C VAL A 179 -0.79 9.00 -12.64
N ILE A 180 0.35 8.47 -12.18
CA ILE A 180 1.64 8.61 -12.87
C ILE A 180 1.63 7.67 -14.09
N THR A 181 1.96 8.21 -15.26
CA THR A 181 2.00 7.48 -16.53
C THR A 181 3.41 7.35 -17.08
N GLY A 182 4.38 8.10 -16.53
CA GLY A 182 5.77 8.04 -16.96
C GLY A 182 6.62 9.16 -16.40
N VAL A 183 7.79 9.33 -16.98
CA VAL A 183 8.76 10.39 -16.66
C VAL A 183 8.89 11.31 -17.86
N GLY A 184 8.77 12.60 -17.64
CA GLY A 184 9.01 13.68 -18.59
C GLY A 184 10.48 14.12 -18.60
N ASN A 185 10.69 15.43 -18.70
CA ASN A 185 12.03 16.01 -18.71
C ASN A 185 12.65 16.06 -17.32
N ALA A 186 13.97 16.00 -17.27
CA ALA A 186 14.77 16.27 -16.09
C ALA A 186 15.62 17.53 -16.30
N PHE A 187 15.89 18.25 -15.23
CA PHE A 187 16.79 19.40 -15.20
C PHE A 187 17.76 19.23 -14.03
N HIS A 188 19.00 19.64 -14.24
CA HIS A 188 19.99 19.72 -13.18
C HIS A 188 20.66 21.09 -13.21
N VAL A 189 20.83 21.70 -12.06
CA VAL A 189 21.56 22.96 -11.91
C VAL A 189 22.62 22.72 -10.84
N ALA A 190 23.89 22.85 -11.23
CA ALA A 190 25.01 22.79 -10.30
C ALA A 190 25.02 24.04 -9.41
N GLY A 191 25.32 23.87 -8.12
CA GLY A 191 25.48 24.96 -7.19
C GLY A 191 26.86 25.63 -7.29
N ALA A 192 27.11 26.57 -6.40
CA ALA A 192 28.38 27.31 -6.36
C ALA A 192 29.54 26.49 -5.79
N LEU A 193 29.26 25.48 -4.98
CA LEU A 193 30.25 24.60 -4.37
C LEU A 193 30.31 23.24 -5.06
N PRO A 194 31.50 22.61 -5.14
CA PRO A 194 31.61 21.24 -5.65
C PRO A 194 30.70 20.27 -4.88
N GLY A 195 29.86 19.54 -5.60
CA GLY A 195 28.88 18.59 -5.02
C GLY A 195 27.58 19.23 -4.53
N GLU A 196 27.40 20.54 -4.71
CA GLU A 196 26.11 21.21 -4.53
C GLU A 196 25.34 21.20 -5.86
N GLY A 197 24.02 21.06 -5.79
CA GLY A 197 23.15 21.13 -6.95
C GLY A 197 21.71 20.74 -6.63
N GLU A 198 20.86 21.02 -7.59
CA GLU A 198 19.44 20.64 -7.55
C GLU A 198 19.05 19.93 -8.84
N THR A 199 18.40 18.81 -8.69
CA THR A 199 17.79 18.08 -9.80
C THR A 199 16.27 18.11 -9.66
N GLN A 200 15.58 18.45 -10.74
CA GLN A 200 14.15 18.38 -10.83
C GLN A 200 13.75 17.45 -11.95
N ILE A 201 12.89 16.47 -11.66
CA ILE A 201 12.41 15.47 -12.61
C ILE A 201 10.90 15.57 -12.70
N PHE A 202 10.38 15.96 -13.86
CA PHE A 202 8.94 16.06 -14.08
C PHE A 202 8.35 14.72 -14.43
N LEU A 203 7.18 14.41 -13.86
CA LEU A 203 6.45 13.18 -14.13
C LEU A 203 5.25 13.47 -15.03
N THR A 204 4.94 12.55 -15.92
CA THR A 204 3.72 12.60 -16.71
C THR A 204 2.57 11.96 -15.95
N THR A 205 1.39 12.57 -16.06
CA THR A 205 0.18 12.12 -15.37
C THR A 205 -0.98 11.96 -16.34
N ALA A 206 -1.95 11.09 -16.00
CA ALA A 206 -3.09 10.83 -16.86
C ALA A 206 -4.01 12.04 -17.05
N ASP A 207 -4.08 12.93 -16.07
CA ASP A 207 -4.91 14.13 -16.01
C ASP A 207 -4.13 15.43 -16.23
N GLN A 208 -2.84 15.33 -16.64
CA GLN A 208 -1.93 16.44 -16.91
C GLN A 208 -1.64 17.34 -15.70
N ARG A 209 -2.00 16.94 -14.50
CA ARG A 209 -1.60 17.66 -13.28
C ARG A 209 -0.09 17.59 -13.09
N PRO A 210 0.57 18.71 -12.72
CA PRO A 210 2.01 18.73 -12.53
C PRO A 210 2.41 17.87 -11.32
N VAL A 211 3.41 17.04 -11.50
CA VAL A 211 4.11 16.30 -10.45
C VAL A 211 5.59 16.35 -10.73
N SER A 212 6.39 16.67 -9.74
CA SER A 212 7.85 16.65 -9.88
C SER A 212 8.53 16.03 -8.66
N LEU A 213 9.70 15.44 -8.92
CA LEU A 213 10.66 15.01 -7.90
C LEU A 213 11.74 16.08 -7.84
N SER A 214 12.01 16.61 -6.65
CA SER A 214 13.08 17.57 -6.40
C SER A 214 14.14 16.90 -5.53
N ILE A 215 15.41 16.95 -5.96
CA ILE A 215 16.52 16.35 -5.26
C ILE A 215 17.57 17.44 -5.01
N LEU A 216 17.83 17.73 -3.74
CA LEU A 216 18.79 18.74 -3.31
C LEU A 216 20.06 18.06 -2.80
N ARG A 217 21.20 18.41 -3.40
CA ARG A 217 22.53 17.99 -2.97
C ARG A 217 23.24 19.11 -2.25
N ARG A 218 23.88 18.80 -1.12
CA ARG A 218 24.76 19.70 -0.38
C ARG A 218 26.09 19.01 -0.07
N PRO A 219 27.22 19.73 -0.13
CA PRO A 219 28.52 19.16 0.17
C PRO A 219 28.56 18.53 1.56
N GLY A 220 29.00 17.28 1.65
CA GLY A 220 29.11 16.54 2.92
C GLY A 220 27.78 16.04 3.52
N GLU A 221 26.65 16.28 2.89
CA GLU A 221 25.34 15.77 3.31
C GLU A 221 24.83 14.67 2.39
N GLN A 222 23.93 13.82 2.90
CA GLN A 222 23.15 12.92 2.04
C GLN A 222 22.14 13.75 1.24
N PRO A 223 21.91 13.41 -0.04
CA PRO A 223 20.88 14.09 -0.83
C PRO A 223 19.52 14.03 -0.13
N ARG A 224 18.78 15.13 -0.22
CA ARG A 224 17.39 15.21 0.23
C ARG A 224 16.49 15.22 -0.99
N TRP A 225 15.34 14.59 -0.90
CA TRP A 225 14.39 14.63 -1.97
C TRP A 225 12.97 14.84 -1.48
N ALA A 226 12.13 15.34 -2.36
CA ALA A 226 10.72 15.59 -2.10
C ALA A 226 9.90 15.33 -3.38
N VAL A 227 8.59 15.16 -3.21
CA VAL A 227 7.63 15.15 -4.31
C VAL A 227 6.71 16.36 -4.18
N ALA A 228 6.58 17.12 -5.26
CA ALA A 228 5.62 18.21 -5.38
C ALA A 228 4.45 17.76 -6.27
N LEU A 229 3.22 18.05 -5.82
CA LEU A 229 1.96 17.78 -6.53
C LEU A 229 1.36 19.06 -7.15
N SER A 230 2.18 20.11 -7.25
CA SER A 230 1.85 21.41 -7.83
C SER A 230 3.05 21.97 -8.57
N GLU A 231 2.85 23.06 -9.33
CA GLU A 231 3.94 23.76 -10.02
C GLU A 231 4.92 24.43 -9.05
N ILE A 232 4.46 24.75 -7.83
CA ILE A 232 5.28 25.37 -6.79
C ILE A 232 5.74 24.26 -5.85
N VAL A 233 7.05 24.12 -5.69
CA VAL A 233 7.64 23.24 -4.68
C VAL A 233 7.49 23.94 -3.32
N ASP A 234 6.66 23.38 -2.45
CA ASP A 234 6.49 23.84 -1.08
C ASP A 234 7.73 23.46 -0.25
N GLU A 235 8.19 24.35 0.63
CA GLU A 235 9.28 24.08 1.58
C GLU A 235 8.97 22.90 2.51
N SER A 236 7.69 22.58 2.71
CA SER A 236 7.21 21.42 3.46
C SER A 236 7.17 20.12 2.63
N ALA A 237 7.46 20.18 1.32
CA ALA A 237 7.48 18.99 0.47
C ALA A 237 8.47 17.95 1.01
N ALA A 238 8.03 16.69 1.03
CA ALA A 238 8.77 15.57 1.61
C ALA A 238 8.56 14.30 0.79
N PRO A 239 9.38 13.28 1.00
CA PRO A 239 9.12 11.95 0.48
C PRO A 239 7.75 11.43 0.95
N PRO A 240 7.01 10.70 0.11
CA PRO A 240 5.74 10.10 0.52
C PRO A 240 5.99 9.03 1.58
N LYS A 241 5.09 8.95 2.55
CA LYS A 241 5.14 7.87 3.53
C LYS A 241 4.84 6.53 2.84
N PRO A 242 5.57 5.45 3.17
CA PRO A 242 5.23 4.11 2.71
C PRO A 242 3.75 3.77 2.99
N GLU A 243 3.17 2.90 2.19
CA GLU A 243 1.77 2.49 2.32
C GLU A 243 0.77 3.65 2.26
N THR A 244 1.05 4.66 1.43
CA THR A 244 0.11 5.71 1.03
C THR A 244 -0.18 5.63 -0.46
N LEU A 245 -1.28 6.24 -0.91
CA LEU A 245 -1.65 6.23 -2.32
C LEU A 245 -0.59 6.92 -3.20
N LEU A 246 0.02 8.01 -2.71
CA LEU A 246 1.10 8.69 -3.43
C LEU A 246 2.34 7.80 -3.55
N TRP A 247 2.76 7.14 -2.45
CA TRP A 247 3.85 6.18 -2.47
C TRP A 247 3.60 5.05 -3.49
N TYR A 248 2.39 4.47 -3.47
CA TYR A 248 2.02 3.42 -4.43
C TYR A 248 2.10 3.91 -5.88
N ARG A 249 1.56 5.09 -6.17
CA ARG A 249 1.58 5.65 -7.53
C ARG A 249 2.99 5.91 -8.05
N LEU A 250 3.92 6.28 -7.18
CA LEU A 250 5.33 6.47 -7.54
C LEU A 250 6.05 5.13 -7.65
N THR A 251 6.06 4.33 -6.59
CA THR A 251 6.88 3.12 -6.54
C THR A 251 6.44 2.04 -7.54
N CYS A 252 5.15 2.02 -7.93
CA CYS A 252 4.62 1.01 -8.86
C CYS A 252 4.54 1.48 -10.33
N ALA A 253 4.72 2.78 -10.59
CA ALA A 253 4.62 3.34 -11.95
C ALA A 253 5.95 3.87 -12.50
N LEU A 254 6.89 4.26 -11.65
CA LEU A 254 8.18 4.76 -12.11
C LEU A 254 9.02 3.66 -12.77
N PRO A 255 9.63 3.90 -13.93
CA PRO A 255 10.54 2.94 -14.56
C PRO A 255 11.80 2.74 -13.71
N SER A 256 12.45 1.59 -13.86
CA SER A 256 13.64 1.21 -13.09
C SER A 256 14.87 2.08 -13.35
N THR A 257 14.87 2.85 -14.45
CA THR A 257 15.92 3.80 -14.83
C THR A 257 15.30 5.05 -15.39
N LEU A 258 15.97 6.20 -15.23
CA LEU A 258 15.56 7.45 -15.88
C LEU A 258 15.61 7.27 -17.40
N PRO A 259 14.50 7.47 -18.13
CA PRO A 259 14.49 7.29 -19.59
C PRO A 259 15.44 8.25 -20.30
N ASP A 260 16.06 7.83 -21.40
CA ASP A 260 17.03 8.64 -22.12
C ASP A 260 16.44 9.95 -22.65
N HIS A 261 15.18 9.94 -23.08
CA HIS A 261 14.50 11.15 -23.55
C HIS A 261 14.40 12.23 -22.46
N SER A 262 14.40 11.84 -21.17
CA SER A 262 14.28 12.78 -20.06
C SER A 262 15.53 13.67 -19.90
N THR A 263 16.66 13.26 -20.42
CA THR A 263 17.96 13.96 -20.28
C THR A 263 18.49 14.55 -21.60
N THR A 264 17.70 14.55 -22.68
CA THR A 264 18.17 14.99 -24.00
C THR A 264 18.53 16.47 -24.06
N SER A 265 17.98 17.30 -23.21
CA SER A 265 18.26 18.74 -23.10
C SER A 265 19.41 19.08 -22.14
N LEU A 266 19.99 18.08 -21.47
CA LEU A 266 21.05 18.28 -20.50
C LEU A 266 22.44 18.10 -21.14
N GLU A 267 23.41 18.82 -20.61
CA GLU A 267 24.82 18.52 -20.85
C GLU A 267 25.18 17.13 -20.29
N ALA A 268 26.19 16.49 -20.86
CA ALA A 268 26.52 15.11 -20.52
C ALA A 268 26.79 14.89 -19.01
N ALA A 269 27.45 15.85 -18.36
CA ALA A 269 27.73 15.80 -16.93
C ALA A 269 26.45 15.88 -16.09
N ASP A 270 25.55 16.79 -16.43
CA ASP A 270 24.27 16.99 -15.73
C ASP A 270 23.33 15.81 -15.93
N ALA A 271 23.35 15.20 -17.12
CA ALA A 271 22.60 13.98 -17.41
C ALA A 271 23.05 12.79 -16.54
N VAL A 272 24.34 12.68 -16.22
CA VAL A 272 24.86 11.67 -15.29
C VAL A 272 24.29 11.92 -13.89
N VAL A 273 24.37 13.15 -13.39
CA VAL A 273 23.86 13.51 -12.06
C VAL A 273 22.35 13.27 -11.95
N ALA A 274 21.59 13.64 -12.97
CA ALA A 274 20.14 13.42 -13.01
C ALA A 274 19.76 11.92 -12.92
N ARG A 275 20.52 11.04 -13.58
CA ARG A 275 20.34 9.59 -13.50
C ARG A 275 20.69 9.02 -12.12
N GLU A 276 21.77 9.52 -11.50
CA GLU A 276 22.15 9.14 -10.12
C GLU A 276 21.06 9.57 -9.11
N ASP A 277 20.56 10.79 -9.24
CA ASP A 277 19.49 11.32 -8.39
C ASP A 277 18.19 10.55 -8.53
N TYR A 278 17.83 10.18 -9.75
CA TYR A 278 16.68 9.32 -10.01
C TYR A 278 16.85 7.95 -9.34
N ALA A 279 18.02 7.33 -9.47
CA ALA A 279 18.32 6.06 -8.82
C ALA A 279 18.27 6.16 -7.29
N PHE A 280 18.74 7.28 -6.74
CA PHE A 280 18.62 7.56 -5.30
C PHE A 280 17.15 7.64 -4.85
N VAL A 281 16.28 8.33 -5.60
CA VAL A 281 14.84 8.38 -5.30
C VAL A 281 14.20 7.00 -5.35
N LEU A 282 14.48 6.19 -6.39
CA LEU A 282 13.94 4.82 -6.47
C LEU A 282 14.38 3.95 -5.29
N LYS A 283 15.67 4.06 -4.89
CA LYS A 283 16.18 3.36 -3.72
C LYS A 283 15.47 3.78 -2.43
N ALA A 284 15.19 5.05 -2.26
CA ALA A 284 14.50 5.61 -1.10
C ALA A 284 13.02 5.22 -1.06
N LEU A 285 12.34 5.16 -2.22
CA LEU A 285 10.97 4.68 -2.34
C LEU A 285 10.83 3.20 -2.00
N GLY A 286 11.84 2.40 -2.32
CA GLY A 286 11.80 0.95 -2.20
C GLY A 286 10.99 0.27 -3.31
N PRO A 287 10.87 -1.06 -3.26
CA PRO A 287 10.14 -1.83 -4.27
C PRO A 287 8.62 -1.61 -4.16
N CYS A 288 7.91 -1.70 -5.28
CA CYS A 288 6.44 -1.70 -5.31
C CYS A 288 5.81 -2.80 -4.41
N GLY A 289 6.49 -3.93 -4.25
CA GLY A 289 6.02 -5.02 -3.38
C GLY A 289 4.77 -5.74 -3.89
N ARG A 290 4.35 -5.51 -5.14
CA ARG A 290 3.22 -6.21 -5.75
C ARG A 290 3.50 -7.70 -5.87
N THR A 291 2.60 -8.53 -5.33
CA THR A 291 2.69 -9.99 -5.41
C THR A 291 1.65 -10.56 -6.39
N ARG A 292 0.59 -9.82 -6.68
CA ARG A 292 -0.43 -10.18 -7.67
C ARG A 292 0.13 -10.08 -9.10
N LYS A 293 -0.36 -10.97 -9.98
CA LYS A 293 -0.20 -10.84 -11.43
C LYS A 293 -1.35 -9.98 -11.97
N LEU A 294 -1.02 -8.89 -12.65
CA LEU A 294 -2.00 -8.03 -13.33
C LEU A 294 -2.46 -8.65 -14.64
#